data_b22ad4df016fbce1eeb83f89dd00364e
#
_entry.id   b22ad4df016fbce1eeb83f89dd00364e
#
_cell.length_a   1.000
_cell.length_b   1.000
_cell.length_c   1.000
_cell.angle_alpha   90.00
_cell.angle_beta   90.00
_cell.angle_gamma   90.00
#
_symmetry.space_group_name_H-M   'P 1'
#
loop_
_entity.id
_entity.type
_entity.pdbx_description
1 polymer ?
#
loop_
_entity_poly.entity_id
_entity_poly.type
_entity_poly.pdbx_seq_one_letter_code
_entity_poly.pdbx_strand_id
1 'polypeptide(L)'
;MKRFWLTFILVVFLSAEGFAYTVDESIDNTIRQQYKTNAIENDLLPKLPAISPDGNKENLYNTLKTENYNKTYKEVKIKKGTVFKIKSYRVISDSTPIGTKTKFYSIYPESSRYITVPRGTTFIGEVTNSHNPQFFGNGGLIELKIDTVSFQGESYQIESKVSKANYKRIFLNNIKGKRAYATQVKKLMRPSRQFMGRMCKTAKTLTDGPEILLSPIPIIGGAVVFTANACVSPILAVFATGHPITLSEGTYFEIKLTEDALIKVAN
;
A
#
# COMPACT_ATOMS: atom_id res chain seq x y z
N MET A 1 30.28 33.78 16.18
CA MET A 1 29.61 32.74 15.39
C MET A 1 29.06 31.57 16.22
N LYS A 2 29.69 31.11 17.31
CA LYS A 2 29.18 29.97 18.13
C LYS A 2 27.85 30.25 18.90
N ARG A 3 27.53 31.49 19.20
CA ARG A 3 26.28 31.87 19.95
C ARG A 3 25.02 31.89 19.06
N PHE A 4 25.18 32.08 17.75
CA PHE A 4 24.05 32.10 16.79
C PHE A 4 23.51 30.71 16.48
N TRP A 5 24.35 29.69 16.56
CA TRP A 5 23.94 28.29 16.35
C TRP A 5 23.14 27.72 17.52
N LEU A 6 23.46 28.12 18.74
CA LEU A 6 22.76 27.66 19.94
C LEU A 6 21.34 28.23 20.04
N THR A 7 21.13 29.49 19.63
CA THR A 7 19.80 30.09 19.59
C THR A 7 18.91 29.51 18.49
N PHE A 8 19.47 29.11 17.36
CA PHE A 8 18.70 28.46 16.26
C PHE A 8 18.23 27.05 16.65
N ILE A 9 19.05 26.28 17.33
CA ILE A 9 18.68 24.94 17.84
C ILE A 9 17.61 25.06 18.93
N LEU A 10 17.70 26.08 19.81
CA LEU A 10 16.72 26.26 20.89
C LEU A 10 15.33 26.66 20.34
N VAL A 11 15.27 27.49 19.28
CA VAL A 11 13.99 27.87 18.64
C VAL A 11 13.34 26.70 17.92
N VAL A 12 14.12 25.78 17.33
CA VAL A 12 13.58 24.57 16.68
C VAL A 12 13.03 23.57 17.71
N PHE A 13 13.61 23.50 18.93
CA PHE A 13 13.10 22.62 19.98
C PHE A 13 11.86 23.18 20.69
N LEU A 14 11.69 24.49 20.78
CA LEU A 14 10.52 25.12 21.42
C LEU A 14 9.27 25.13 20.54
N SER A 15 9.38 24.87 19.24
CA SER A 15 8.23 24.74 18.34
C SER A 15 7.66 23.32 18.25
N ALA A 16 8.23 22.35 18.95
CA ALA A 16 7.78 20.96 18.96
C ALA A 16 6.85 20.61 20.13
N GLU A 17 6.61 21.53 21.06
CA GLU A 17 5.66 21.31 22.15
C GLU A 17 4.31 21.94 21.80
N GLY A 18 3.31 21.12 21.50
CA GLY A 18 1.93 21.60 21.52
C GLY A 18 0.99 21.10 20.45
N PHE A 19 0.98 19.83 20.13
CA PHE A 19 -0.24 19.18 19.64
C PHE A 19 -0.62 18.05 20.60
N ALA A 20 -1.04 18.44 21.82
CA ALA A 20 -1.87 17.58 22.63
C ALA A 20 -3.23 17.53 21.91
N TYR A 21 -3.56 16.40 21.30
CA TYR A 21 -4.91 16.10 20.88
C TYR A 21 -5.79 16.04 22.13
N THR A 22 -6.52 17.10 22.39
CA THR A 22 -7.69 17.03 23.27
C THR A 22 -8.72 16.19 22.53
N VAL A 23 -8.88 14.94 22.94
CA VAL A 23 -10.00 14.10 22.48
C VAL A 23 -11.26 14.84 22.89
N ASP A 24 -12.05 15.25 21.89
CA ASP A 24 -13.29 15.99 22.12
C ASP A 24 -14.32 15.02 22.73
N GLU A 25 -14.52 15.11 24.05
CA GLU A 25 -15.50 14.29 24.79
C GLU A 25 -16.93 14.40 24.21
N SER A 26 -17.20 15.44 23.42
CA SER A 26 -18.49 15.61 22.75
C SER A 26 -18.76 14.52 21.69
N ILE A 27 -17.70 14.05 21.01
CA ILE A 27 -17.78 12.99 19.98
C ILE A 27 -18.09 11.64 20.63
N ASP A 28 -17.47 11.35 21.77
CA ASP A 28 -17.69 10.07 22.49
C ASP A 28 -19.10 9.97 23.03
N ASN A 29 -19.66 11.08 23.53
CA ASN A 29 -21.04 11.14 24.01
C ASN A 29 -22.07 11.01 22.87
N THR A 30 -21.79 11.56 21.68
CA THR A 30 -22.67 11.42 20.50
C THR A 30 -22.70 9.98 20.00
N ILE A 31 -21.56 9.31 19.97
CA ILE A 31 -21.45 7.90 19.59
C ILE A 31 -22.19 7.02 20.59
N ARG A 32 -22.02 7.25 21.90
CA ARG A 32 -22.74 6.50 22.97
C ARG A 32 -24.24 6.69 22.90
N GLN A 33 -24.74 7.86 22.55
CA GLN A 33 -26.19 8.10 22.37
C GLN A 33 -26.72 7.39 21.13
N GLN A 34 -26.01 7.34 20.02
CA GLN A 34 -26.40 6.58 18.81
C GLN A 34 -26.47 5.07 19.08
N TYR A 35 -25.55 4.51 19.87
CA TYR A 35 -25.59 3.10 20.24
C TYR A 35 -26.76 2.79 21.21
N LYS A 36 -27.16 3.71 22.10
CA LYS A 36 -28.33 3.53 22.97
C LYS A 36 -29.63 3.58 22.20
N THR A 37 -29.78 4.46 21.20
CA THR A 37 -30.98 4.55 20.36
C THR A 37 -31.18 3.30 19.49
N ASN A 38 -30.12 2.72 18.97
CA ASN A 38 -30.22 1.50 18.17
C ASN A 38 -30.47 0.22 18.99
N ALA A 39 -30.29 0.28 20.32
CA ALA A 39 -30.62 -0.86 21.21
C ALA A 39 -32.10 -0.96 21.55
N ILE A 40 -32.89 0.08 21.32
CA ILE A 40 -34.33 0.10 21.63
C ILE A 40 -35.19 -0.42 20.45
N GLU A 41 -34.60 -0.49 19.23
CA GLU A 41 -35.31 -0.90 18.01
C GLU A 41 -35.29 -2.42 17.74
N ASN A 42 -34.76 -3.21 18.68
CA ASN A 42 -34.74 -4.69 18.57
C ASN A 42 -36.09 -5.39 18.77
N ASP A 43 -37.16 -4.64 19.00
CA ASP A 43 -38.52 -5.21 19.11
C ASP A 43 -39.21 -5.41 17.73
N LEU A 44 -38.55 -5.02 16.63
CA LEU A 44 -39.07 -5.17 15.27
C LEU A 44 -38.48 -6.39 14.51
N LEU A 45 -37.73 -7.24 15.19
CA LEU A 45 -37.35 -8.52 14.55
C LEU A 45 -38.62 -9.37 14.40
N PRO A 46 -38.91 -9.87 13.19
CA PRO A 46 -40.05 -10.76 12.99
C PRO A 46 -39.91 -11.94 13.95
N LYS A 47 -40.88 -12.14 14.82
CA LYS A 47 -40.93 -13.30 15.75
C LYS A 47 -40.81 -14.55 14.88
N LEU A 48 -39.71 -15.25 14.99
CA LEU A 48 -39.56 -16.58 14.40
C LEU A 48 -40.76 -17.43 14.87
N PRO A 49 -41.41 -18.17 13.95
CA PRO A 49 -42.52 -19.05 14.34
C PRO A 49 -42.04 -19.98 15.44
N ALA A 50 -42.86 -20.05 16.53
CA ALA A 50 -42.57 -20.92 17.66
C ALA A 50 -42.39 -22.36 17.14
N ILE A 51 -41.20 -22.91 17.28
CA ILE A 51 -40.95 -24.32 16.96
C ILE A 51 -41.74 -25.14 17.99
N SER A 52 -42.78 -25.82 17.53
CA SER A 52 -43.53 -26.75 18.37
C SER A 52 -42.58 -27.77 19.01
N PRO A 53 -42.66 -27.98 20.33
CA PRO A 53 -41.72 -28.89 21.01
C PRO A 53 -41.87 -30.37 20.64
N ASP A 54 -42.86 -30.74 19.83
CA ASP A 54 -43.17 -32.14 19.47
C ASP A 54 -42.78 -32.55 18.02
N GLY A 55 -41.94 -31.82 17.38
CA GLY A 55 -41.48 -32.15 16.02
C GLY A 55 -40.10 -32.78 15.98
N ASN A 56 -40.02 -34.09 16.16
CA ASN A 56 -39.07 -35.05 15.60
C ASN A 56 -37.67 -34.48 15.20
N LYS A 57 -36.93 -33.97 16.22
CA LYS A 57 -35.58 -33.45 16.05
C LYS A 57 -34.58 -34.46 15.44
N GLU A 58 -34.82 -35.76 15.63
CA GLU A 58 -34.00 -36.84 15.09
C GLU A 58 -34.11 -36.95 13.56
N ASN A 59 -35.25 -36.70 12.96
CA ASN A 59 -35.40 -36.78 11.51
C ASN A 59 -34.75 -35.61 10.78
N LEU A 60 -34.81 -34.38 11.37
CA LEU A 60 -34.16 -33.22 10.78
C LEU A 60 -32.66 -33.33 10.85
N TYR A 61 -32.12 -33.85 11.97
CA TYR A 61 -30.68 -34.08 12.14
C TYR A 61 -30.14 -35.15 11.21
N ASN A 62 -30.92 -36.20 10.99
CA ASN A 62 -30.59 -37.29 10.10
C ASN A 62 -30.70 -36.89 8.61
N THR A 63 -31.69 -36.07 8.25
CA THR A 63 -31.83 -35.54 6.88
C THR A 63 -30.67 -34.60 6.54
N LEU A 64 -30.27 -33.70 7.44
CA LEU A 64 -29.10 -32.80 7.25
C LEU A 64 -27.77 -33.56 7.20
N LYS A 65 -27.71 -34.70 7.92
CA LYS A 65 -26.51 -35.57 7.91
C LYS A 65 -26.42 -36.42 6.66
N THR A 66 -27.56 -36.79 6.07
CA THR A 66 -27.62 -37.66 4.87
C THR A 66 -27.32 -36.89 3.58
N GLU A 67 -27.69 -35.59 3.50
CA GLU A 67 -27.35 -34.76 2.32
C GLU A 67 -25.87 -34.52 2.12
N ASN A 68 -25.05 -34.64 3.18
CA ASN A 68 -23.60 -34.42 3.07
C ASN A 68 -22.80 -35.69 2.69
N TYR A 69 -23.41 -36.87 2.63
CA TYR A 69 -22.67 -38.12 2.50
C TYR A 69 -22.35 -38.57 1.08
N ASN A 70 -22.91 -37.94 0.04
CA ASN A 70 -22.72 -38.41 -1.36
C ASN A 70 -22.08 -37.38 -2.30
N LYS A 71 -21.38 -36.36 -1.78
CA LYS A 71 -20.56 -35.52 -2.66
C LYS A 71 -19.28 -36.26 -3.01
N THR A 72 -19.24 -36.86 -4.19
CA THR A 72 -18.02 -37.43 -4.77
C THR A 72 -17.11 -36.27 -5.17
N TYR A 73 -16.02 -36.10 -4.43
CA TYR A 73 -15.03 -35.05 -4.77
C TYR A 73 -14.01 -35.66 -5.72
N LYS A 74 -13.73 -34.93 -6.80
CA LYS A 74 -12.62 -35.19 -7.68
C LYS A 74 -11.48 -34.23 -7.39
N GLU A 75 -10.31 -34.77 -7.08
CA GLU A 75 -9.11 -33.94 -6.93
C GLU A 75 -8.61 -33.49 -8.31
N VAL A 76 -8.48 -32.19 -8.48
CA VAL A 76 -8.00 -31.60 -9.71
C VAL A 76 -6.76 -30.78 -9.42
N LYS A 77 -5.75 -30.98 -10.25
CA LYS A 77 -4.45 -30.35 -10.12
C LYS A 77 -4.36 -29.09 -10.99
N ILE A 78 -4.10 -27.95 -10.38
CA ILE A 78 -3.72 -26.72 -11.08
C ILE A 78 -2.19 -26.70 -11.16
N LYS A 79 -1.67 -26.59 -12.37
CA LYS A 79 -0.23 -26.67 -12.60
C LYS A 79 0.52 -25.42 -12.10
N LYS A 80 1.72 -25.64 -11.60
CA LYS A 80 2.74 -24.62 -11.40
C LYS A 80 2.85 -23.72 -12.62
N GLY A 81 2.98 -22.42 -12.38
CA GLY A 81 3.11 -21.42 -13.45
C GLY A 81 1.80 -20.82 -13.92
N THR A 82 0.64 -21.37 -13.49
CA THR A 82 -0.67 -20.76 -13.76
C THR A 82 -0.71 -19.35 -13.18
N VAL A 83 -1.27 -18.42 -13.96
CA VAL A 83 -1.30 -17.00 -13.62
C VAL A 83 -2.75 -16.59 -13.39
N PHE A 84 -3.03 -16.01 -12.21
CA PHE A 84 -4.35 -15.45 -11.91
C PHE A 84 -4.27 -13.92 -11.89
N LYS A 85 -5.27 -13.30 -12.49
CA LYS A 85 -5.48 -11.84 -12.48
C LYS A 85 -6.54 -11.52 -11.44
N ILE A 86 -6.14 -10.83 -10.40
CA ILE A 86 -6.97 -10.56 -9.22
C ILE A 86 -7.01 -9.06 -8.89
N LYS A 87 -8.00 -8.65 -8.11
CA LYS A 87 -8.12 -7.30 -7.56
C LYS A 87 -8.28 -7.35 -6.05
N SER A 88 -7.76 -6.33 -5.36
CA SER A 88 -7.92 -6.20 -3.92
C SER A 88 -9.34 -5.78 -3.53
N TYR A 89 -9.86 -6.34 -2.43
CA TYR A 89 -11.13 -5.93 -1.84
C TYR A 89 -11.02 -4.69 -0.96
N ARG A 90 -9.82 -4.38 -0.47
CA ARG A 90 -9.57 -3.28 0.47
C ARG A 90 -8.34 -2.50 0.07
N VAL A 91 -8.24 -1.32 0.62
CA VAL A 91 -7.03 -0.50 0.57
C VAL A 91 -5.92 -1.20 1.35
N ILE A 92 -4.73 -1.25 0.78
CA ILE A 92 -3.51 -1.78 1.39
C ILE A 92 -2.46 -0.68 1.34
N SER A 93 -1.88 -0.33 2.47
CA SER A 93 -0.86 0.71 2.57
C SER A 93 0.39 0.20 3.27
N ASP A 94 1.47 0.95 3.16
CA ASP A 94 2.73 0.70 3.86
C ASP A 94 2.61 0.85 5.40
N SER A 95 1.52 1.43 5.89
CA SER A 95 1.15 1.46 7.31
C SER A 95 0.27 0.28 7.75
N THR A 96 -0.11 -0.63 6.83
CA THR A 96 -0.89 -1.82 7.18
C THR A 96 -0.07 -2.74 8.08
N PRO A 97 -0.59 -3.17 9.25
CA PRO A 97 0.15 -4.04 10.15
C PRO A 97 0.55 -5.38 9.50
N ILE A 98 1.72 -5.87 9.86
CA ILE A 98 2.19 -7.22 9.48
C ILE A 98 1.23 -8.26 10.06
N GLY A 99 0.94 -9.33 9.33
CA GLY A 99 -0.03 -10.34 9.70
C GLY A 99 -1.47 -10.01 9.27
N THR A 100 -1.72 -8.83 8.71
CA THR A 100 -3.06 -8.46 8.24
C THR A 100 -3.47 -9.31 7.05
N LYS A 101 -4.58 -10.04 7.20
CA LYS A 101 -5.17 -10.83 6.11
C LYS A 101 -5.98 -9.93 5.18
N THR A 102 -5.72 -10.06 3.88
CA THR A 102 -6.36 -9.29 2.83
C THR A 102 -7.02 -10.21 1.82
N LYS A 103 -8.22 -9.86 1.38
CA LYS A 103 -8.98 -10.62 0.38
C LYS A 103 -8.79 -10.00 -1.00
N PHE A 104 -8.75 -10.88 -2.00
CA PHE A 104 -8.69 -10.54 -3.42
C PHE A 104 -9.73 -11.36 -4.16
N TYR A 105 -10.14 -10.92 -5.33
CA TYR A 105 -11.07 -11.66 -6.18
C TYR A 105 -10.53 -11.76 -7.61
N SER A 106 -10.78 -12.89 -8.27
CA SER A 106 -10.38 -13.07 -9.67
C SER A 106 -11.23 -12.22 -10.60
N ILE A 107 -10.58 -11.60 -11.58
CA ILE A 107 -11.24 -10.74 -12.57
C ILE A 107 -11.78 -11.55 -13.74
N TYR A 108 -11.01 -12.55 -14.15
CA TYR A 108 -11.30 -13.41 -15.28
C TYR A 108 -11.37 -14.86 -14.83
N PRO A 109 -12.19 -15.68 -15.50
CA PRO A 109 -12.10 -17.12 -15.32
C PRO A 109 -10.74 -17.61 -15.85
N GLU A 110 -10.08 -18.48 -15.11
CA GLU A 110 -8.84 -19.10 -15.54
C GLU A 110 -9.10 -20.59 -15.78
N SER A 111 -8.96 -21.01 -17.02
CA SER A 111 -9.18 -22.40 -17.43
C SER A 111 -7.86 -23.16 -17.43
N SER A 112 -7.79 -24.23 -16.66
CA SER A 112 -6.78 -25.27 -16.77
C SER A 112 -7.41 -26.49 -17.43
N ARG A 113 -6.58 -27.48 -17.81
CA ARG A 113 -7.02 -28.64 -18.60
C ARG A 113 -8.22 -29.38 -18.00
N TYR A 114 -8.41 -29.33 -16.69
CA TYR A 114 -9.43 -30.13 -15.97
C TYR A 114 -10.31 -29.29 -15.06
N ILE A 115 -10.05 -27.99 -14.91
CA ILE A 115 -10.80 -27.12 -14.03
C ILE A 115 -10.82 -25.69 -14.57
N THR A 116 -11.95 -25.05 -14.44
CA THR A 116 -12.09 -23.61 -14.65
C THR A 116 -12.33 -22.94 -13.30
N VAL A 117 -11.39 -22.10 -12.89
CA VAL A 117 -11.56 -21.23 -11.73
C VAL A 117 -12.42 -20.05 -12.17
N PRO A 118 -13.64 -19.89 -11.63
CA PRO A 118 -14.57 -18.88 -12.09
C PRO A 118 -14.12 -17.48 -11.70
N ARG A 119 -14.65 -16.50 -12.41
CA ARG A 119 -14.56 -15.09 -12.01
C ARG A 119 -15.17 -14.91 -10.61
N GLY A 120 -14.59 -14.05 -9.78
CA GLY A 120 -15.05 -13.80 -8.43
C GLY A 120 -14.51 -14.78 -7.38
N THR A 121 -13.75 -15.81 -7.78
CA THR A 121 -13.06 -16.68 -6.83
C THR A 121 -12.22 -15.83 -5.88
N THR A 122 -12.35 -16.10 -4.58
CA THR A 122 -11.67 -15.34 -3.53
C THR A 122 -10.29 -15.92 -3.25
N PHE A 123 -9.29 -15.06 -3.26
CA PHE A 123 -7.94 -15.36 -2.79
C PHE A 123 -7.71 -14.62 -1.47
N ILE A 124 -6.98 -15.25 -0.56
CA ILE A 124 -6.61 -14.66 0.72
C ILE A 124 -5.08 -14.58 0.75
N GLY A 125 -4.60 -13.44 1.13
CA GLY A 125 -3.18 -13.21 1.32
C GLY A 125 -2.92 -12.46 2.62
N GLU A 126 -1.67 -12.43 3.02
CA GLU A 126 -1.20 -11.80 4.23
C GLU A 126 -0.11 -10.79 3.92
N VAL A 127 -0.08 -9.68 4.65
CA VAL A 127 1.01 -8.72 4.62
C VAL A 127 2.15 -9.30 5.46
N THR A 128 3.21 -9.77 4.82
CA THR A 128 4.36 -10.40 5.51
C THR A 128 5.37 -9.37 5.99
N ASN A 129 5.45 -8.24 5.29
CA ASN A 129 6.31 -7.14 5.70
C ASN A 129 5.73 -5.81 5.22
N SER A 130 5.83 -4.78 6.05
CA SER A 130 5.45 -3.41 5.70
C SER A 130 6.28 -2.41 6.48
N HIS A 131 6.66 -1.32 5.85
CA HIS A 131 7.26 -0.19 6.53
C HIS A 131 6.95 1.11 5.80
N ASN A 132 6.78 2.16 6.59
CA ASN A 132 6.62 3.53 6.11
C ASN A 132 7.87 4.02 5.38
N PRO A 133 7.75 5.10 4.58
CA PRO A 133 8.89 5.75 3.96
C PRO A 133 9.98 6.08 4.97
N GLN A 134 11.23 5.77 4.60
CA GLN A 134 12.40 5.98 5.45
C GLN A 134 13.28 7.10 4.91
N PHE A 135 14.23 7.53 5.74
CA PHE A 135 15.29 8.44 5.32
C PHE A 135 16.08 7.89 4.12
N PHE A 136 16.97 8.67 3.56
CA PHE A 136 17.69 8.39 2.32
C PHE A 136 16.77 8.29 1.09
N GLY A 137 15.59 8.87 1.17
CA GLY A 137 14.62 8.86 0.09
C GLY A 137 14.03 7.47 -0.21
N ASN A 138 14.14 6.51 0.70
CA ASN A 138 13.55 5.19 0.52
C ASN A 138 12.02 5.29 0.65
N GLY A 139 11.31 4.80 -0.37
CA GLY A 139 9.84 4.72 -0.35
C GLY A 139 9.34 3.66 0.63
N GLY A 140 8.05 3.71 0.95
CA GLY A 140 7.37 2.66 1.70
C GLY A 140 7.53 1.29 1.03
N LEU A 141 7.33 0.23 1.79
CA LEU A 141 7.38 -1.16 1.33
C LEU A 141 6.12 -1.88 1.79
N ILE A 142 5.59 -2.72 0.92
CA ILE A 142 4.57 -3.71 1.25
C ILE A 142 5.01 -5.03 0.62
N GLU A 143 5.08 -6.08 1.43
CA GLU A 143 5.30 -7.45 0.96
C GLU A 143 4.02 -8.25 1.18
N LEU A 144 3.52 -8.88 0.11
CA LEU A 144 2.27 -9.65 0.12
C LEU A 144 2.57 -11.10 -0.22
N LYS A 145 2.09 -12.01 0.61
CA LYS A 145 2.04 -13.45 0.34
C LYS A 145 0.58 -13.87 0.17
N ILE A 146 0.24 -14.45 -0.97
CA ILE A 146 -1.10 -14.97 -1.24
C ILE A 146 -0.98 -16.49 -1.22
N ASP A 147 -1.57 -17.12 -0.21
CA ASP A 147 -1.38 -18.51 0.13
C ASP A 147 -2.66 -19.34 0.16
N THR A 148 -3.82 -18.72 0.03
CA THR A 148 -5.09 -19.40 0.13
C THR A 148 -6.02 -19.00 -1.01
N VAL A 149 -6.71 -19.98 -1.60
CA VAL A 149 -7.82 -19.77 -2.54
C VAL A 149 -9.08 -20.39 -1.97
N SER A 150 -10.17 -19.64 -1.96
CA SER A 150 -11.50 -20.14 -1.58
C SER A 150 -12.29 -20.43 -2.85
N PHE A 151 -12.62 -21.70 -3.03
CA PHE A 151 -13.32 -22.23 -4.19
C PHE A 151 -14.47 -23.13 -3.75
N GLN A 152 -15.67 -22.90 -4.26
CA GLN A 152 -16.90 -23.66 -3.93
C GLN A 152 -17.18 -23.79 -2.41
N GLY A 153 -16.82 -22.76 -1.63
CA GLY A 153 -17.03 -22.74 -0.17
C GLY A 153 -15.92 -23.39 0.64
N GLU A 154 -14.95 -24.06 0.01
CA GLU A 154 -13.79 -24.65 0.65
C GLU A 154 -12.54 -23.78 0.44
N SER A 155 -11.60 -23.84 1.36
CA SER A 155 -10.33 -23.11 1.31
C SER A 155 -9.16 -24.05 1.08
N TYR A 156 -8.37 -23.76 0.05
CA TYR A 156 -7.21 -24.56 -0.34
C TYR A 156 -5.94 -23.75 -0.19
N GLN A 157 -4.92 -24.37 0.35
CA GLN A 157 -3.58 -23.78 0.42
C GLN A 157 -2.94 -23.80 -0.96
N ILE A 158 -2.35 -22.68 -1.33
CA ILE A 158 -1.60 -22.51 -2.57
C ILE A 158 -0.27 -21.83 -2.29
N GLU A 159 0.75 -22.18 -3.04
CA GLU A 159 1.97 -21.40 -3.06
C GLU A 159 2.01 -20.49 -4.28
N SER A 160 2.01 -19.20 -4.03
CA SER A 160 2.04 -18.22 -5.11
C SER A 160 2.99 -17.06 -4.86
N LYS A 161 3.41 -16.44 -5.94
CA LYS A 161 4.15 -15.17 -5.91
C LYS A 161 3.40 -14.08 -6.67
N VAL A 162 3.44 -12.88 -6.14
CA VAL A 162 2.91 -11.71 -6.80
C VAL A 162 3.90 -11.27 -7.88
N SER A 163 3.50 -11.31 -9.13
CA SER A 163 4.33 -10.95 -10.29
C SER A 163 4.13 -9.51 -10.74
N LYS A 164 2.91 -8.97 -10.57
CA LYS A 164 2.59 -7.57 -10.86
C LYS A 164 1.66 -6.98 -9.82
N ALA A 165 1.82 -5.70 -9.53
CA ALA A 165 0.86 -4.86 -8.81
C ALA A 165 0.66 -3.55 -9.55
N ASN A 166 -0.58 -3.12 -9.70
CA ASN A 166 -0.94 -1.91 -10.46
C ASN A 166 -0.25 -1.86 -11.84
N TYR A 167 -0.30 -2.99 -12.58
CA TYR A 167 0.32 -3.20 -13.92
C TYR A 167 1.86 -3.11 -13.96
N LYS A 168 2.54 -2.94 -12.82
CA LYS A 168 4.00 -2.91 -12.74
C LYS A 168 4.54 -4.24 -12.26
N ARG A 169 5.63 -4.69 -12.87
CA ARG A 169 6.35 -5.89 -12.41
C ARG A 169 6.91 -5.67 -11.01
N ILE A 170 6.79 -6.69 -10.17
CA ILE A 170 7.31 -6.72 -8.82
C ILE A 170 8.37 -7.81 -8.71
N PHE A 171 9.31 -7.60 -7.79
CA PHE A 171 10.35 -8.56 -7.48
C PHE A 171 10.18 -9.05 -6.04
N LEU A 172 10.21 -10.36 -5.83
CA LEU A 172 10.11 -11.00 -4.52
C LEU A 172 8.90 -10.54 -3.69
N ASN A 173 7.72 -10.44 -4.29
CA ASN A 173 6.49 -10.00 -3.63
C ASN A 173 6.54 -8.56 -3.06
N ASN A 174 7.64 -7.83 -3.28
CA ASN A 174 7.90 -6.53 -2.69
C ASN A 174 7.37 -5.39 -3.57
N ILE A 175 6.37 -4.70 -3.08
CA ILE A 175 5.83 -3.48 -3.69
C ILE A 175 6.52 -2.30 -3.04
N LYS A 176 7.32 -1.55 -3.82
CA LYS A 176 8.12 -0.43 -3.31
C LYS A 176 7.60 0.91 -3.78
N GLY A 177 7.57 1.88 -2.87
CA GLY A 177 7.29 3.27 -3.17
C GLY A 177 8.40 3.91 -4.00
N LYS A 178 8.08 5.05 -4.57
CA LYS A 178 9.07 5.80 -5.36
C LYS A 178 10.16 6.33 -4.45
N ARG A 179 11.40 6.17 -4.88
CA ARG A 179 12.55 6.79 -4.23
C ARG A 179 12.53 8.29 -4.49
N ALA A 180 12.73 9.09 -3.44
CA ALA A 180 12.69 10.54 -3.54
C ALA A 180 14.07 11.19 -3.58
N TYR A 181 15.17 10.49 -3.21
CA TYR A 181 16.51 11.07 -3.09
C TYR A 181 16.93 11.89 -4.31
N ALA A 182 16.93 11.28 -5.50
CA ALA A 182 17.35 11.97 -6.72
C ALA A 182 16.44 13.15 -7.09
N THR A 183 15.16 13.04 -6.79
CA THR A 183 14.17 14.12 -7.01
C THR A 183 14.42 15.28 -6.05
N GLN A 184 14.75 14.99 -4.79
CA GLN A 184 15.08 16.01 -3.79
C GLN A 184 16.41 16.69 -4.12
N VAL A 185 17.45 15.99 -4.49
CA VAL A 185 18.70 16.60 -4.97
C VAL A 185 18.43 17.57 -6.14
N LYS A 186 17.66 17.12 -7.14
CA LYS A 186 17.27 18.00 -8.26
C LYS A 186 16.48 19.23 -7.81
N LYS A 187 15.55 19.06 -6.85
CA LYS A 187 14.74 20.14 -6.29
C LYS A 187 15.62 21.16 -5.53
N LEU A 188 16.54 20.68 -4.70
CA LEU A 188 17.47 21.51 -3.94
C LEU A 188 18.48 22.25 -4.84
N MET A 189 18.91 21.64 -5.93
CA MET A 189 19.82 22.26 -6.88
C MET A 189 19.14 23.25 -7.86
N ARG A 190 17.80 23.23 -7.96
CA ARG A 190 17.07 24.08 -8.92
C ARG A 190 17.34 25.58 -8.72
N PRO A 191 17.29 26.15 -7.49
CA PRO A 191 17.57 27.58 -7.30
C PRO A 191 18.95 28.00 -7.74
N SER A 192 20.00 27.23 -7.38
CA SER A 192 21.38 27.56 -7.77
C SER A 192 21.62 27.44 -9.27
N ARG A 193 20.97 26.45 -9.92
CA ARG A 193 21.01 26.32 -11.38
C ARG A 193 20.35 27.52 -12.07
N GLN A 194 19.22 28.00 -11.56
CA GLN A 194 18.53 29.19 -12.08
C GLN A 194 19.37 30.46 -11.84
N PHE A 195 20.02 30.56 -10.64
CA PHE A 195 20.91 31.67 -10.33
C PHE A 195 22.11 31.69 -11.28
N MET A 196 22.80 30.55 -11.46
CA MET A 196 23.89 30.43 -12.43
C MET A 196 23.46 30.83 -13.84
N GLY A 197 22.26 30.39 -14.29
CA GLY A 197 21.71 30.78 -15.59
C GLY A 197 21.50 32.30 -15.72
N ARG A 198 21.08 32.97 -14.65
CA ARG A 198 20.96 34.45 -14.62
C ARG A 198 22.33 35.11 -14.70
N MET A 199 23.30 34.65 -13.91
CA MET A 199 24.66 35.17 -13.91
C MET A 199 25.34 35.04 -15.28
N CYS A 200 25.15 33.91 -15.95
CA CYS A 200 25.65 33.72 -17.32
C CYS A 200 25.00 34.68 -18.33
N LYS A 201 23.71 34.98 -18.19
CA LYS A 201 23.04 36.00 -19.04
C LYS A 201 23.58 37.38 -18.79
N THR A 202 23.75 37.78 -17.51
CA THR A 202 24.35 39.06 -17.14
C THR A 202 25.78 39.17 -17.67
N ALA A 203 26.59 38.13 -17.55
CA ALA A 203 27.95 38.13 -18.12
C ALA A 203 27.93 38.36 -19.63
N LYS A 204 27.00 37.72 -20.35
CA LYS A 204 26.86 37.92 -21.80
C LYS A 204 26.48 39.36 -22.15
N THR A 205 25.56 40.00 -21.42
CA THR A 205 25.22 41.42 -21.67
C THR A 205 26.40 42.35 -21.40
N LEU A 206 27.26 42.02 -20.42
CA LEU A 206 28.47 42.80 -20.14
C LEU A 206 29.55 42.60 -21.22
N THR A 207 29.56 41.45 -21.90
CA THR A 207 30.50 41.18 -23.01
C THR A 207 30.19 42.00 -24.27
N ASP A 208 28.93 42.36 -24.46
CA ASP A 208 28.46 43.14 -25.62
C ASP A 208 28.62 44.65 -25.43
N GLY A 209 29.16 45.12 -24.28
CA GLY A 209 29.34 46.50 -23.92
C GLY A 209 30.79 46.89 -23.58
N PRO A 210 31.01 48.21 -23.23
CA PRO A 210 32.35 48.69 -22.85
C PRO A 210 32.85 48.07 -21.54
N GLU A 211 31.98 47.39 -20.78
CA GLU A 211 32.28 46.79 -19.48
C GLU A 211 32.74 45.33 -19.57
N ILE A 212 33.33 44.93 -20.73
CA ILE A 212 33.78 43.58 -21.01
C ILE A 212 34.69 42.97 -19.92
N LEU A 213 35.54 43.79 -19.29
CA LEU A 213 36.46 43.42 -18.23
C LEU A 213 35.71 42.91 -16.95
N LEU A 214 34.45 43.29 -16.74
CA LEU A 214 33.65 42.88 -15.63
C LEU A 214 32.85 41.60 -15.89
N SER A 215 32.79 41.11 -17.11
CA SER A 215 31.99 39.94 -17.51
C SER A 215 32.35 38.65 -16.79
N PRO A 216 33.59 38.39 -16.31
CA PRO A 216 33.90 37.16 -15.55
C PRO A 216 33.31 37.16 -14.14
N ILE A 217 33.06 38.30 -13.54
CA ILE A 217 32.62 38.41 -12.12
C ILE A 217 31.27 37.68 -11.87
N PRO A 218 30.21 37.89 -12.67
CA PRO A 218 28.95 37.17 -12.50
C PRO A 218 29.11 35.62 -12.69
N ILE A 219 29.96 35.19 -13.62
CA ILE A 219 30.20 33.78 -13.86
C ILE A 219 30.88 33.13 -12.67
N ILE A 220 31.92 33.78 -12.11
CA ILE A 220 32.60 33.26 -10.91
C ILE A 220 31.65 33.20 -9.73
N GLY A 221 30.90 34.26 -9.47
CA GLY A 221 29.90 34.30 -8.40
C GLY A 221 28.84 33.23 -8.56
N GLY A 222 28.32 33.06 -9.77
CA GLY A 222 27.36 32.00 -10.08
C GLY A 222 27.94 30.60 -9.89
N ALA A 223 29.19 30.37 -10.31
CA ALA A 223 29.87 29.09 -10.16
C ALA A 223 30.11 28.74 -8.69
N VAL A 224 30.55 29.69 -7.87
CA VAL A 224 30.74 29.47 -6.42
C VAL A 224 29.43 29.05 -5.73
N VAL A 225 28.33 29.76 -5.98
CA VAL A 225 27.02 29.43 -5.41
C VAL A 225 26.54 28.07 -5.90
N PHE A 226 26.71 27.77 -7.19
CA PHE A 226 26.32 26.47 -7.75
C PHE A 226 27.11 25.34 -7.14
N THR A 227 28.44 25.47 -7.03
CA THR A 227 29.31 24.43 -6.45
C THR A 227 29.02 24.22 -4.97
N ALA A 228 28.88 25.27 -4.19
CA ALA A 228 28.50 25.16 -2.77
C ALA A 228 27.18 24.41 -2.61
N ASN A 229 26.16 24.74 -3.41
CA ASN A 229 24.89 24.05 -3.36
C ASN A 229 24.96 22.60 -3.87
N ALA A 230 25.81 22.31 -4.86
CA ALA A 230 26.06 20.96 -5.35
C ALA A 230 26.69 20.05 -4.29
N CYS A 231 27.53 20.59 -3.41
CA CYS A 231 28.09 19.85 -2.28
C CYS A 231 27.08 19.65 -1.13
N VAL A 232 26.23 20.64 -0.86
CA VAL A 232 25.30 20.61 0.26
C VAL A 232 23.99 19.84 -0.08
N SER A 233 23.52 19.97 -1.31
CA SER A 233 22.24 19.35 -1.73
C SER A 233 22.17 17.84 -1.54
N PRO A 234 23.21 17.03 -1.83
CA PRO A 234 23.18 15.59 -1.56
C PRO A 234 23.08 15.27 -0.08
N ILE A 235 23.74 16.05 0.77
CA ILE A 235 23.72 15.88 2.24
C ILE A 235 22.31 16.16 2.77
N LEU A 236 21.70 17.25 2.35
CA LEU A 236 20.33 17.59 2.75
C LEU A 236 19.30 16.60 2.20
N ALA A 237 19.52 16.05 1.02
CA ALA A 237 18.62 15.08 0.42
C ALA A 237 18.61 13.73 1.16
N VAL A 238 19.62 13.44 2.00
CA VAL A 238 19.66 12.26 2.87
C VAL A 238 18.51 12.28 3.88
N PHE A 239 18.13 13.45 4.38
CA PHE A 239 17.05 13.61 5.33
C PHE A 239 15.65 13.57 4.69
N ALA A 240 15.57 13.54 3.36
CA ALA A 240 14.30 13.39 2.67
C ALA A 240 13.77 11.97 2.81
N THR A 241 12.50 11.83 3.14
CA THR A 241 11.78 10.56 3.11
C THR A 241 11.29 10.26 1.70
N GLY A 242 11.17 8.98 1.37
CA GLY A 242 10.56 8.54 0.11
C GLY A 242 9.05 8.76 0.08
N HIS A 243 8.41 8.28 -0.97
CA HIS A 243 6.95 8.37 -1.10
C HIS A 243 6.26 7.17 -0.44
N PRO A 244 5.13 7.41 0.27
CA PRO A 244 4.29 6.35 0.80
C PRO A 244 3.66 5.54 -0.35
N ILE A 245 3.25 4.31 -0.04
CA ILE A 245 2.47 3.46 -0.93
C ILE A 245 1.07 3.33 -0.37
N THR A 246 0.09 3.60 -1.22
CA THR A 246 -1.29 3.24 -0.98
C THR A 246 -1.84 2.57 -2.22
N LEU A 247 -2.28 1.35 -2.06
CA LEU A 247 -2.95 0.57 -3.09
C LEU A 247 -4.45 0.67 -2.81
N SER A 248 -5.16 1.37 -3.68
CA SER A 248 -6.62 1.54 -3.54
C SER A 248 -7.35 0.21 -3.68
N GLU A 249 -8.56 0.17 -3.19
CA GLU A 249 -9.51 -0.90 -3.50
C GLU A 249 -9.62 -1.10 -5.01
N GLY A 250 -9.76 -2.34 -5.44
CA GLY A 250 -9.78 -2.68 -6.86
C GLY A 250 -8.43 -2.63 -7.58
N THR A 251 -7.32 -2.39 -6.85
CA THR A 251 -5.97 -2.46 -7.45
C THR A 251 -5.74 -3.83 -8.07
N TYR A 252 -5.22 -3.81 -9.29
CA TYR A 252 -4.89 -5.00 -10.06
C TYR A 252 -3.61 -5.67 -9.57
N PHE A 253 -3.69 -7.01 -9.39
CA PHE A 253 -2.55 -7.86 -9.12
C PHE A 253 -2.53 -9.03 -10.08
N GLU A 254 -1.34 -9.52 -10.35
CA GLU A 254 -1.09 -10.75 -11.09
C GLU A 254 -0.27 -11.68 -10.19
N ILE A 255 -0.83 -12.84 -9.88
CA ILE A 255 -0.17 -13.86 -9.08
C ILE A 255 0.16 -15.06 -9.96
N LYS A 256 1.28 -15.70 -9.68
CA LYS A 256 1.74 -16.90 -10.37
C LYS A 256 1.98 -18.03 -9.38
N LEU A 257 1.38 -19.19 -9.59
CA LEU A 257 1.65 -20.37 -8.76
C LEU A 257 3.12 -20.78 -8.86
N THR A 258 3.74 -20.98 -7.72
CA THR A 258 5.12 -21.48 -7.61
C THR A 258 5.18 -22.99 -7.50
N GLU A 259 4.10 -23.63 -7.05
CA GLU A 259 3.92 -25.06 -6.94
C GLU A 259 2.58 -25.49 -7.52
N ASP A 260 2.40 -26.80 -7.68
CA ASP A 260 1.14 -27.37 -8.12
C ASP A 260 0.12 -27.32 -6.98
N ALA A 261 -1.10 -26.85 -7.23
CA ALA A 261 -2.17 -26.79 -6.25
C ALA A 261 -3.20 -27.88 -6.50
N LEU A 262 -3.57 -28.60 -5.44
CA LEU A 262 -4.64 -29.61 -5.47
C LEU A 262 -5.93 -28.99 -4.94
N ILE A 263 -6.98 -29.02 -5.76
CA ILE A 263 -8.31 -28.52 -5.40
C ILE A 263 -9.32 -29.66 -5.55
N LYS A 264 -10.21 -29.81 -4.56
CA LYS A 264 -11.32 -30.76 -4.60
C LYS A 264 -12.52 -30.10 -5.27
N VAL A 265 -13.02 -30.68 -6.31
CA VAL A 265 -14.19 -30.22 -7.03
C VAL A 265 -15.32 -31.22 -6.79
N ALA A 266 -16.46 -30.74 -6.29
CA ALA A 266 -17.67 -31.55 -6.21
C ALA A 266 -18.15 -31.90 -7.62
N ASN A 267 -18.43 -33.18 -7.84
CA ASN A 267 -19.00 -33.69 -9.10
C ASN A 267 -20.48 -33.36 -9.17
#